data_60966cc266bea0d53416dcdf7479fb42
#
_entry.id   60966cc266bea0d53416dcdf7479fb42
#
_cell.length_a   1.000
_cell.length_b   1.000
_cell.length_c   1.000
_cell.angle_alpha   90.00
_cell.angle_beta   90.00
_cell.angle_gamma   90.00
#
_symmetry.space_group_name_H-M   'P 1'
#
loop_
_entity.id
_entity.type
_entity.pdbx_description
1 polymer ?
#
loop_
_entity_poly.entity_id
_entity_poly.type
_entity_poly.pdbx_seq_one_letter_code
_entity_poly.pdbx_strand_id
1 'polypeptide(L)'
;MRNYIASNWPRDWMSVLGALAVAGALGGCGGSSASQSPPGSMQQPGTEPPLGVLQMGEGTYYGADGSGNCSYDASPNDLLVAAMNDPQYNNSSVCGMCVDVTGPKGMVTVRIVDRCPECKTGDLDLSLQAFTRIADQSAGRVKISWTPVACAVQGPVSFRFKEGSSQYWMAVQLRNSRLPISKIELQRGTSWVTLEQQQYNYYIQANSPGPGPFTFRVTAVNGQQLTESGVALMPSAVVQGTQQFQ
;
A
#
# COMPACT_ATOMS: atom_id res chain seq x y z
N MET A 1 -39.73 25.89 -5.37
CA MET A 1 -39.63 27.02 -4.41
C MET A 1 -39.21 26.48 -3.06
N ARG A 2 -37.97 26.57 -2.69
CA ARG A 2 -37.47 26.55 -1.29
C ARG A 2 -36.03 27.08 -1.30
N ASN A 3 -35.84 28.13 -0.50
CA ASN A 3 -34.68 29.00 -0.43
C ASN A 3 -33.50 28.33 0.22
N TYR A 4 -32.28 28.51 -0.35
CA TYR A 4 -31.01 28.26 0.29
C TYR A 4 -30.57 29.51 1.06
N ILE A 5 -30.34 29.34 2.35
CA ILE A 5 -29.77 30.36 3.23
C ILE A 5 -28.24 30.23 3.18
N ALA A 6 -27.59 31.28 2.76
CA ALA A 6 -26.16 31.45 2.83
C ALA A 6 -25.73 31.81 4.26
N SER A 7 -24.82 31.09 4.87
CA SER A 7 -24.17 31.45 6.12
C SER A 7 -22.81 32.06 5.88
N ASN A 8 -22.68 33.35 6.23
CA ASN A 8 -21.47 34.16 6.27
C ASN A 8 -20.52 33.67 7.39
N TRP A 9 -19.25 33.50 7.07
CA TRP A 9 -18.14 33.40 8.04
C TRP A 9 -17.34 34.71 8.04
N PRO A 10 -16.98 35.27 9.21
CA PRO A 10 -16.17 36.48 9.28
C PRO A 10 -14.69 36.19 9.08
N ARG A 11 -14.07 37.05 8.28
CA ARG A 11 -12.60 37.22 8.17
C ARG A 11 -12.23 38.23 9.25
N ASP A 12 -11.23 37.91 10.05
CA ASP A 12 -10.26 38.84 10.63
C ASP A 12 -9.44 38.11 11.70
N TRP A 13 -8.13 38.05 11.50
CA TRP A 13 -7.14 38.27 12.55
C TRP A 13 -5.76 38.49 11.90
N MET A 14 -5.41 39.77 11.90
CA MET A 14 -4.07 40.27 11.61
C MET A 14 -3.23 40.32 12.90
N SER A 15 -1.96 39.96 12.74
CA SER A 15 -0.74 40.53 13.35
C SER A 15 -0.57 40.54 14.87
N VAL A 16 0.49 39.86 15.35
CA VAL A 16 1.44 40.45 16.31
C VAL A 16 2.85 39.93 16.01
N LEU A 17 3.73 40.87 15.66
CA LEU A 17 5.20 40.76 15.66
C LEU A 17 5.74 40.88 17.11
N GLY A 18 6.69 40.05 17.47
CA GLY A 18 7.44 40.18 18.72
C GLY A 18 8.80 39.54 18.59
N ALA A 19 9.80 40.39 18.27
CA ALA A 19 11.24 40.05 18.32
C ALA A 19 11.77 40.21 19.74
N LEU A 20 12.54 39.23 20.22
CA LEU A 20 13.46 39.42 21.34
C LEU A 20 14.72 38.56 21.11
N ALA A 21 15.81 39.26 20.88
CA ALA A 21 17.15 38.72 20.87
C ALA A 21 17.72 38.75 22.32
N VAL A 22 18.37 37.65 22.73
CA VAL A 22 19.33 37.67 23.85
C VAL A 22 20.52 36.81 23.48
N ALA A 23 21.68 37.43 23.48
CA ALA A 23 22.98 36.83 23.32
C ALA A 23 23.52 36.33 24.67
N GLY A 24 24.41 35.33 24.65
CA GLY A 24 25.40 35.18 25.70
C GLY A 24 25.70 33.73 26.13
N ALA A 25 26.88 33.34 25.84
CA ALA A 25 27.99 32.80 26.66
C ALA A 25 28.44 31.36 26.34
N LEU A 26 29.71 31.33 25.97
CA LEU A 26 30.61 30.18 25.82
C LEU A 26 30.83 29.44 27.14
N GLY A 27 30.81 28.12 27.11
CA GLY A 27 31.30 27.27 28.19
C GLY A 27 31.56 25.87 27.64
N GLY A 28 32.83 25.57 27.35
CA GLY A 28 33.25 24.23 26.97
C GLY A 28 33.44 23.33 28.19
N CYS A 29 33.23 22.03 28.00
CA CYS A 29 34.08 20.96 28.56
C CYS A 29 33.60 19.60 28.06
N GLY A 30 34.53 18.75 27.68
CA GLY A 30 34.37 17.45 27.04
C GLY A 30 33.68 16.42 27.91
N GLY A 31 33.21 15.38 27.23
CA GLY A 31 32.64 14.19 27.85
C GLY A 31 32.09 13.22 26.86
N SER A 32 32.84 12.16 26.60
CA SER A 32 32.44 10.80 26.24
C SER A 32 31.30 10.60 25.27
N SER A 33 31.65 10.17 24.09
CA SER A 33 30.75 9.59 23.08
C SER A 33 30.09 8.30 23.59
N ALA A 34 28.90 8.43 24.16
CA ALA A 34 27.97 7.31 24.30
C ALA A 34 27.21 7.23 22.98
N SER A 35 27.41 6.14 22.23
CA SER A 35 26.57 5.76 21.09
C SER A 35 25.14 5.55 21.57
N GLN A 36 24.32 6.56 21.43
CA GLN A 36 22.88 6.42 21.61
C GLN A 36 22.32 5.79 20.33
N SER A 37 21.77 4.59 20.47
CA SER A 37 20.89 4.00 19.47
C SER A 37 19.78 5.01 19.15
N PRO A 38 19.39 5.19 17.88
CA PRO A 38 18.29 6.10 17.56
C PRO A 38 17.02 5.64 18.27
N PRO A 39 16.24 6.56 18.86
CA PRO A 39 14.95 6.22 19.45
C PRO A 39 14.09 5.58 18.38
N GLY A 40 13.47 4.45 18.70
CA GLY A 40 12.56 3.73 17.80
C GLY A 40 11.58 4.71 17.17
N SER A 41 11.57 4.79 15.86
CA SER A 41 10.67 5.61 15.07
C SER A 41 9.24 5.21 15.45
N MET A 42 8.53 6.07 16.17
CA MET A 42 7.09 5.94 16.37
C MET A 42 6.45 6.09 14.99
N GLN A 43 5.94 4.99 14.47
CA GLN A 43 5.25 4.93 13.19
C GLN A 43 3.99 5.80 13.28
N GLN A 44 3.86 6.79 12.41
CA GLN A 44 2.65 7.60 12.31
C GLN A 44 1.46 6.69 11.93
N PRO A 45 0.28 6.88 12.54
CA PRO A 45 -0.93 6.14 12.12
C PRO A 45 -1.23 6.43 10.64
N GLY A 46 -1.44 5.36 9.85
CA GLY A 46 -1.86 5.45 8.45
C GLY A 46 -0.72 5.44 7.41
N THR A 47 0.49 5.02 7.77
CA THR A 47 1.55 4.75 6.80
C THR A 47 1.72 3.24 6.59
N GLU A 48 1.89 2.83 5.34
CA GLU A 48 2.22 1.45 5.00
C GLU A 48 3.54 1.03 5.67
N PRO A 49 3.65 -0.23 6.14
CA PRO A 49 4.87 -0.71 6.76
C PRO A 49 6.00 -0.80 5.75
N PRO A 50 7.16 -0.17 6.02
CA PRO A 50 8.31 -0.21 5.11
C PRO A 50 8.86 -1.63 4.93
N LEU A 51 9.42 -1.92 3.75
CA LEU A 51 10.10 -3.19 3.49
C LEU A 51 11.21 -3.46 4.52
N GLY A 52 11.28 -4.69 5.01
CA GLY A 52 12.28 -5.13 5.98
C GLY A 52 12.07 -4.65 7.41
N VAL A 53 11.03 -3.88 7.70
CA VAL A 53 10.75 -3.37 9.06
C VAL A 53 9.82 -4.32 9.81
N LEU A 54 10.31 -4.85 10.94
CA LEU A 54 9.57 -5.77 11.80
C LEU A 54 8.33 -5.09 12.39
N GLN A 55 7.20 -5.77 12.25
CA GLN A 55 5.91 -5.43 12.86
C GLN A 55 5.54 -6.49 13.90
N MET A 56 4.75 -6.11 14.89
CA MET A 56 4.26 -7.03 15.93
C MET A 56 2.77 -6.81 16.15
N GLY A 57 2.02 -7.90 16.34
CA GLY A 57 0.59 -7.86 16.56
C GLY A 57 0.00 -9.22 16.88
N GLU A 58 -1.24 -9.39 16.51
CA GLU A 58 -1.98 -10.65 16.65
C GLU A 58 -2.38 -11.17 15.27
N GLY A 59 -2.32 -12.49 15.10
CA GLY A 59 -2.83 -13.22 13.95
C GLY A 59 -4.13 -13.92 14.31
N THR A 60 -5.15 -13.70 13.48
CA THR A 60 -6.41 -14.43 13.45
C THR A 60 -6.56 -15.13 12.10
N TYR A 61 -7.69 -15.78 11.83
CA TYR A 61 -7.93 -16.34 10.49
C TYR A 61 -9.38 -16.20 10.06
N TYR A 62 -9.57 -16.15 8.75
CA TYR A 62 -10.87 -16.07 8.10
C TYR A 62 -10.99 -17.03 6.90
N GLY A 63 -12.20 -17.13 6.34
CA GLY A 63 -12.48 -17.97 5.16
C GLY A 63 -12.09 -17.27 3.87
N ALA A 64 -10.79 -17.16 3.61
CA ALA A 64 -10.27 -16.54 2.40
C ALA A 64 -10.43 -17.44 1.17
N ASP A 65 -10.73 -16.85 0.02
CA ASP A 65 -10.71 -17.51 -1.29
C ASP A 65 -9.65 -16.92 -2.26
N GLY A 66 -8.83 -15.98 -1.75
CA GLY A 66 -7.82 -15.24 -2.52
C GLY A 66 -8.31 -13.92 -3.09
N SER A 67 -9.62 -13.65 -3.08
CA SER A 67 -10.19 -12.33 -3.36
C SER A 67 -10.26 -11.47 -2.09
N GLY A 68 -10.69 -10.22 -2.22
CA GLY A 68 -10.88 -9.30 -1.11
C GLY A 68 -10.87 -7.83 -1.56
N ASN A 69 -10.70 -6.92 -0.61
CA ASN A 69 -10.77 -5.49 -0.88
C ASN A 69 -9.69 -5.00 -1.87
N CYS A 70 -8.60 -5.75 -2.06
CA CYS A 70 -7.60 -5.48 -3.08
C CYS A 70 -8.07 -5.81 -4.52
N SER A 71 -9.29 -6.27 -4.72
CA SER A 71 -9.89 -6.58 -6.02
C SER A 71 -9.08 -7.58 -6.86
N TYR A 72 -8.37 -8.50 -6.23
CA TYR A 72 -7.85 -9.68 -6.94
C TYR A 72 -8.97 -10.67 -7.21
N ASP A 73 -8.80 -11.49 -8.25
CA ASP A 73 -9.73 -12.59 -8.53
C ASP A 73 -9.52 -13.70 -7.48
N ALA A 74 -10.56 -14.49 -7.21
CA ALA A 74 -10.43 -15.68 -6.37
C ALA A 74 -9.35 -16.62 -6.91
N SER A 75 -8.51 -17.13 -6.00
CA SER A 75 -7.35 -17.98 -6.31
C SER A 75 -7.32 -19.22 -5.40
N PRO A 76 -8.28 -20.16 -5.53
CA PRO A 76 -8.45 -21.26 -4.58
C PRO A 76 -7.23 -22.20 -4.48
N ASN A 77 -6.31 -22.13 -5.43
CA ASN A 77 -5.06 -22.90 -5.42
C ASN A 77 -3.85 -22.12 -4.85
N ASP A 78 -4.04 -20.86 -4.47
CA ASP A 78 -3.02 -19.98 -3.89
C ASP A 78 -3.64 -19.20 -2.72
N LEU A 79 -3.76 -19.88 -1.58
CA LEU A 79 -4.41 -19.37 -0.38
C LEU A 79 -3.42 -19.03 0.75
N LEU A 80 -2.13 -18.80 0.43
CA LEU A 80 -1.22 -18.15 1.36
C LEU A 80 -1.42 -16.63 1.30
N VAL A 81 -2.55 -16.19 1.83
CA VAL A 81 -3.02 -14.79 1.76
C VAL A 81 -3.46 -14.28 3.13
N ALA A 82 -3.54 -12.95 3.25
CA ALA A 82 -4.01 -12.30 4.46
C ALA A 82 -4.75 -10.98 4.15
N ALA A 83 -5.56 -10.55 5.13
CA ALA A 83 -6.11 -9.22 5.24
C ALA A 83 -5.22 -8.36 6.15
N MET A 84 -4.87 -7.16 5.67
CA MET A 84 -4.12 -6.16 6.43
C MET A 84 -5.05 -5.41 7.38
N ASN A 85 -4.58 -5.09 8.58
CA ASN A 85 -5.29 -4.20 9.48
C ASN A 85 -5.58 -2.84 8.83
N ASP A 86 -6.69 -2.21 9.22
CA ASP A 86 -7.16 -0.96 8.63
C ASP A 86 -6.16 0.19 8.70
N PRO A 87 -5.49 0.45 9.86
CA PRO A 87 -4.55 1.55 9.94
C PRO A 87 -3.37 1.46 8.98
N GLN A 88 -2.88 0.25 8.68
CA GLN A 88 -1.74 0.02 7.80
C GLN A 88 -2.15 -0.34 6.36
N TYR A 89 -3.45 -0.54 6.09
CA TYR A 89 -3.98 -0.75 4.74
C TYR A 89 -3.74 0.46 3.83
N ASN A 90 -3.73 1.65 4.40
CA ASN A 90 -3.30 2.90 3.79
C ASN A 90 -3.79 3.08 2.34
N ASN A 91 -5.10 3.19 2.16
CA ASN A 91 -5.73 3.37 0.84
C ASN A 91 -5.30 2.34 -0.21
N SER A 92 -5.16 1.07 0.19
CA SER A 92 -4.74 -0.06 -0.66
C SER A 92 -3.26 -0.10 -1.08
N SER A 93 -2.40 0.76 -0.55
CA SER A 93 -0.97 0.79 -0.92
C SER A 93 -0.24 -0.53 -0.60
N VAL A 94 -0.76 -1.31 0.35
CA VAL A 94 -0.23 -2.63 0.72
C VAL A 94 -0.77 -3.78 -0.12
N CYS A 95 -1.71 -3.53 -1.03
CA CYS A 95 -2.29 -4.58 -1.86
C CYS A 95 -1.22 -5.25 -2.73
N GLY A 96 -1.15 -6.58 -2.65
CA GLY A 96 -0.14 -7.37 -3.33
C GLY A 96 1.21 -7.44 -2.62
N MET A 97 1.39 -6.74 -1.48
CA MET A 97 2.58 -6.87 -0.63
C MET A 97 2.71 -8.30 -0.11
N CYS A 98 3.92 -8.84 -0.10
CA CYS A 98 4.23 -10.08 0.61
C CYS A 98 4.82 -9.77 1.97
N VAL A 99 4.44 -10.56 2.97
CA VAL A 99 4.95 -10.46 4.33
C VAL A 99 5.33 -11.85 4.87
N ASP A 100 6.49 -11.93 5.51
CA ASP A 100 6.89 -13.10 6.27
C ASP A 100 6.29 -13.01 7.66
N VAL A 101 5.41 -13.93 8.01
CA VAL A 101 4.69 -13.96 9.27
C VAL A 101 5.21 -15.10 10.13
N THR A 102 5.70 -14.78 11.32
CA THR A 102 6.17 -15.74 12.33
C THR A 102 5.18 -15.83 13.49
N GLY A 103 4.78 -17.05 13.83
CA GLY A 103 3.95 -17.37 14.99
C GLY A 103 4.53 -18.52 15.80
N PRO A 104 3.77 -19.05 16.77
CA PRO A 104 4.28 -20.06 17.73
C PRO A 104 4.83 -21.35 17.10
N LYS A 105 4.37 -21.75 15.92
CA LYS A 105 4.73 -23.04 15.29
C LYS A 105 5.69 -22.90 14.09
N GLY A 106 5.93 -21.68 13.62
CA GLY A 106 6.79 -21.47 12.47
C GLY A 106 6.52 -20.16 11.75
N MET A 107 6.92 -20.13 10.49
CA MET A 107 6.83 -18.96 9.61
C MET A 107 6.12 -19.34 8.31
N VAL A 108 5.43 -18.35 7.73
CA VAL A 108 4.82 -18.44 6.40
C VAL A 108 4.91 -17.08 5.70
N THR A 109 5.20 -17.10 4.41
CA THR A 109 5.04 -15.90 3.57
C THR A 109 3.62 -15.86 3.05
N VAL A 110 2.95 -14.71 3.21
CA VAL A 110 1.59 -14.47 2.69
C VAL A 110 1.54 -13.21 1.84
N ARG A 111 0.58 -13.16 0.91
CA ARG A 111 0.28 -11.97 0.12
C ARG A 111 -0.94 -11.25 0.69
N ILE A 112 -0.87 -9.94 0.81
CA ILE A 112 -2.00 -9.10 1.23
C ILE A 112 -2.97 -8.95 0.06
N VAL A 113 -4.21 -9.44 0.27
CA VAL A 113 -5.29 -9.41 -0.73
C VAL A 113 -6.55 -8.72 -0.23
N ASP A 114 -6.63 -8.47 1.08
CA ASP A 114 -7.83 -7.97 1.71
C ASP A 114 -7.53 -6.96 2.83
N ARG A 115 -8.58 -6.40 3.41
CA ARG A 115 -8.58 -5.45 4.52
C ARG A 115 -9.38 -6.01 5.69
N CYS A 116 -8.84 -5.89 6.90
CA CYS A 116 -9.50 -6.21 8.17
C CYS A 116 -9.87 -4.91 8.91
N PRO A 117 -11.12 -4.42 8.82
CA PRO A 117 -11.52 -3.13 9.41
C PRO A 117 -11.42 -3.09 10.94
N GLU A 118 -11.63 -4.21 11.61
CA GLU A 118 -11.59 -4.34 13.07
C GLU A 118 -10.20 -4.65 13.64
N CYS A 119 -9.23 -4.99 12.79
CA CYS A 119 -7.87 -5.29 13.20
C CYS A 119 -7.10 -4.02 13.60
N LYS A 120 -6.33 -4.12 14.68
CA LYS A 120 -5.47 -3.02 15.17
C LYS A 120 -4.15 -3.00 14.43
N THR A 121 -3.44 -1.88 14.50
CA THR A 121 -2.09 -1.76 13.94
C THR A 121 -1.20 -2.93 14.36
N GLY A 122 -0.56 -3.57 13.39
CA GLY A 122 0.28 -4.75 13.57
C GLY A 122 -0.45 -6.08 13.44
N ASP A 123 -1.78 -6.11 13.55
CA ASP A 123 -2.55 -7.35 13.41
C ASP A 123 -2.68 -7.76 11.93
N LEU A 124 -2.81 -9.06 11.71
CA LEU A 124 -3.14 -9.66 10.41
C LEU A 124 -4.26 -10.69 10.58
N ASP A 125 -5.22 -10.69 9.65
CA ASP A 125 -6.19 -11.76 9.53
C ASP A 125 -5.80 -12.69 8.37
N LEU A 126 -5.37 -13.88 8.70
CA LEU A 126 -4.76 -14.82 7.77
C LEU A 126 -5.83 -15.73 7.14
N SER A 127 -5.56 -16.26 5.95
CA SER A 127 -6.32 -17.43 5.52
C SER A 127 -6.11 -18.58 6.50
N LEU A 128 -7.08 -19.49 6.58
CA LEU A 128 -6.92 -20.69 7.42
C LEU A 128 -5.66 -21.49 7.04
N GLN A 129 -5.36 -21.58 5.75
CA GLN A 129 -4.19 -22.28 5.21
C GLN A 129 -2.87 -21.65 5.69
N ALA A 130 -2.80 -20.33 5.74
CA ALA A 130 -1.64 -19.60 6.24
C ALA A 130 -1.54 -19.71 7.78
N PHE A 131 -2.66 -19.52 8.50
CA PHE A 131 -2.72 -19.58 9.95
C PHE A 131 -2.23 -20.93 10.49
N THR A 132 -2.64 -22.04 9.88
CA THR A 132 -2.24 -23.39 10.31
C THR A 132 -0.75 -23.69 10.11
N ARG A 133 -0.02 -22.89 9.32
CA ARG A 133 1.45 -22.96 9.21
C ARG A 133 2.15 -22.39 10.44
N ILE A 134 1.52 -21.45 11.14
CA ILE A 134 2.14 -20.71 12.24
C ILE A 134 1.51 -20.98 13.60
N ALA A 135 0.34 -21.62 13.68
CA ALA A 135 -0.35 -21.91 14.91
C ALA A 135 -1.30 -23.11 14.76
N ASP A 136 -1.83 -23.63 15.88
CA ASP A 136 -2.96 -24.55 15.86
C ASP A 136 -4.25 -23.79 15.57
N GLN A 137 -5.12 -24.34 14.74
CA GLN A 137 -6.40 -23.72 14.40
C GLN A 137 -7.24 -23.44 15.66
N SER A 138 -7.20 -24.34 16.66
CA SER A 138 -7.93 -24.21 17.93
C SER A 138 -7.49 -23.01 18.77
N ALA A 139 -6.30 -22.43 18.51
CA ALA A 139 -5.84 -21.24 19.19
C ALA A 139 -6.66 -19.99 18.80
N GLY A 140 -7.24 -19.96 17.60
CA GLY A 140 -8.06 -18.87 17.08
C GLY A 140 -7.34 -17.53 16.89
N ARG A 141 -6.50 -17.16 17.86
CA ARG A 141 -5.71 -15.92 17.91
C ARG A 141 -4.37 -16.18 18.57
N VAL A 142 -3.29 -15.69 17.96
CA VAL A 142 -1.92 -15.86 18.47
C VAL A 142 -1.12 -14.57 18.31
N LYS A 143 -0.08 -14.40 19.12
CA LYS A 143 0.91 -13.34 18.90
C LYS A 143 1.75 -13.68 17.67
N ILE A 144 1.95 -12.69 16.83
CA ILE A 144 2.77 -12.77 15.63
C ILE A 144 3.78 -11.62 15.56
N SER A 145 4.82 -11.87 14.82
CA SER A 145 5.65 -10.83 14.22
C SER A 145 5.70 -11.02 12.71
N TRP A 146 5.81 -9.93 11.97
CA TRP A 146 5.88 -10.03 10.51
C TRP A 146 6.72 -8.91 9.91
N THR A 147 7.24 -9.16 8.71
CA THR A 147 8.12 -8.22 8.00
C THR A 147 7.72 -8.18 6.53
N PRO A 148 7.49 -7.00 5.94
CA PRO A 148 7.29 -6.87 4.50
C PRO A 148 8.53 -7.31 3.72
N VAL A 149 8.32 -8.14 2.71
CA VAL A 149 9.37 -8.72 1.87
C VAL A 149 9.01 -8.59 0.39
N ALA A 150 10.02 -8.72 -0.47
CA ALA A 150 9.79 -8.83 -1.90
C ALA A 150 9.07 -10.15 -2.23
N CYS A 151 8.00 -10.09 -3.05
CA CYS A 151 7.27 -11.30 -3.46
C CYS A 151 8.10 -12.18 -4.39
N ALA A 152 8.03 -13.50 -4.19
CA ALA A 152 8.66 -14.50 -5.06
C ALA A 152 7.77 -14.77 -6.30
N VAL A 153 7.54 -13.74 -7.11
CA VAL A 153 6.76 -13.84 -8.35
C VAL A 153 7.62 -14.21 -9.55
N GLN A 154 6.99 -14.80 -10.57
CA GLN A 154 7.65 -15.18 -11.83
C GLN A 154 7.13 -14.30 -12.97
N GLY A 155 8.03 -13.96 -13.91
CA GLY A 155 7.70 -13.16 -15.10
C GLY A 155 7.52 -11.67 -14.81
N PRO A 156 7.06 -10.90 -15.81
CA PRO A 156 6.91 -9.46 -15.71
C PRO A 156 5.65 -9.08 -14.91
N VAL A 157 5.56 -7.79 -14.54
CA VAL A 157 4.32 -7.21 -14.06
C VAL A 157 3.21 -7.34 -15.11
N SER A 158 1.97 -7.23 -14.69
CA SER A 158 0.82 -7.22 -15.61
C SER A 158 -0.20 -6.15 -15.20
N PHE A 159 -1.01 -5.74 -16.16
CA PHE A 159 -2.02 -4.70 -16.01
C PHE A 159 -3.41 -5.30 -16.21
N ARG A 160 -4.30 -5.10 -15.24
CA ARG A 160 -5.72 -5.43 -15.40
C ARG A 160 -6.53 -4.16 -15.51
N PHE A 161 -7.23 -4.00 -16.62
CA PHE A 161 -8.21 -2.93 -16.74
C PHE A 161 -9.55 -3.38 -16.16
N LYS A 162 -10.16 -2.48 -15.36
CA LYS A 162 -11.48 -2.71 -14.79
C LYS A 162 -12.52 -2.75 -15.91
N GLU A 163 -13.57 -3.53 -15.71
CA GLU A 163 -14.77 -3.47 -16.53
C GLU A 163 -15.29 -2.05 -16.66
N GLY A 164 -15.72 -1.65 -17.86
CA GLY A 164 -16.13 -0.27 -18.17
C GLY A 164 -14.98 0.69 -18.53
N SER A 165 -13.72 0.25 -18.44
CA SER A 165 -12.60 1.07 -18.94
C SER A 165 -12.74 1.32 -20.44
N SER A 166 -12.50 2.56 -20.88
CA SER A 166 -12.66 3.01 -22.25
C SER A 166 -11.74 4.21 -22.54
N GLN A 167 -11.77 4.73 -23.75
CA GLN A 167 -11.04 5.95 -24.10
C GLN A 167 -11.48 7.21 -23.32
N TYR A 168 -12.61 7.15 -22.60
CA TYR A 168 -13.16 8.28 -21.85
C TYR A 168 -12.90 8.18 -20.34
N TRP A 169 -12.76 6.95 -19.82
CA TRP A 169 -12.49 6.66 -18.43
C TRP A 169 -11.71 5.35 -18.30
N MET A 170 -10.75 5.31 -17.41
CA MET A 170 -9.93 4.12 -17.21
C MET A 170 -9.67 3.89 -15.72
N ALA A 171 -9.77 2.63 -15.30
CA ALA A 171 -9.21 2.15 -14.04
C ALA A 171 -8.28 0.97 -14.32
N VAL A 172 -7.04 1.07 -13.87
CA VAL A 172 -6.01 0.05 -14.07
C VAL A 172 -5.45 -0.43 -12.73
N GLN A 173 -5.20 -1.73 -12.62
CA GLN A 173 -4.58 -2.39 -11.48
C GLN A 173 -3.28 -3.04 -11.95
N LEU A 174 -2.17 -2.82 -11.21
CA LEU A 174 -0.95 -3.60 -11.42
C LEU A 174 -1.05 -4.93 -10.68
N ARG A 175 -0.62 -5.99 -11.34
CA ARG A 175 -0.58 -7.36 -10.82
C ARG A 175 0.79 -7.96 -11.03
N ASN A 176 1.05 -9.09 -10.37
CA ASN A 176 2.32 -9.82 -10.45
C ASN A 176 3.53 -8.95 -10.14
N SER A 177 3.40 -8.00 -9.22
CA SER A 177 4.49 -7.13 -8.81
C SER A 177 5.30 -7.76 -7.70
N ARG A 178 6.63 -7.72 -7.83
CA ARG A 178 7.57 -8.15 -6.78
C ARG A 178 7.57 -7.22 -5.56
N LEU A 179 7.28 -5.95 -5.77
CA LEU A 179 7.26 -4.91 -4.74
C LEU A 179 5.89 -4.24 -4.66
N PRO A 180 5.47 -3.76 -3.48
CA PRO A 180 4.30 -2.89 -3.36
C PRO A 180 4.51 -1.59 -4.15
N ILE A 181 3.39 -0.98 -4.58
CA ILE A 181 3.40 0.16 -5.48
C ILE A 181 2.96 1.42 -4.77
N SER A 182 3.74 2.48 -4.90
CA SER A 182 3.39 3.79 -4.37
C SER A 182 2.67 4.67 -5.38
N LYS A 183 2.89 4.46 -6.71
CA LYS A 183 2.33 5.35 -7.73
C LYS A 183 2.29 4.70 -9.11
N ILE A 184 1.23 4.99 -9.87
CA ILE A 184 1.15 4.76 -11.31
C ILE A 184 0.89 6.09 -12.02
N GLU A 185 1.64 6.35 -13.07
CA GLU A 185 1.53 7.54 -13.91
C GLU A 185 1.29 7.13 -15.37
N LEU A 186 0.43 7.89 -16.06
CA LEU A 186 0.13 7.74 -17.47
C LEU A 186 0.90 8.79 -18.27
N GLN A 187 1.59 8.39 -19.32
CA GLN A 187 2.23 9.33 -20.26
C GLN A 187 1.20 10.06 -21.12
N ARG A 188 1.31 11.39 -21.18
CA ARG A 188 0.50 12.30 -22.01
C ARG A 188 1.42 13.23 -22.77
N GLY A 189 1.68 12.91 -24.03
CA GLY A 189 2.71 13.62 -24.80
C GLY A 189 4.07 13.52 -24.11
N THR A 190 4.64 14.64 -23.70
CA THR A 190 5.91 14.70 -22.97
C THR A 190 5.75 14.71 -21.44
N SER A 191 4.52 14.74 -20.94
CA SER A 191 4.22 14.85 -19.50
C SER A 191 3.72 13.54 -18.90
N TRP A 192 3.86 13.41 -17.58
CA TRP A 192 3.33 12.30 -16.79
C TRP A 192 2.18 12.78 -15.92
N VAL A 193 1.07 12.05 -15.93
CA VAL A 193 -0.12 12.32 -15.12
C VAL A 193 -0.27 11.20 -14.09
N THR A 194 -0.21 11.55 -12.81
CA THR A 194 -0.43 10.60 -11.72
C THR A 194 -1.89 10.14 -11.72
N LEU A 195 -2.10 8.84 -11.68
CA LEU A 195 -3.43 8.24 -11.55
C LEU A 195 -3.88 8.26 -10.08
N GLU A 196 -5.18 8.46 -9.87
CA GLU A 196 -5.77 8.47 -8.52
C GLU A 196 -5.93 7.05 -7.98
N GLN A 197 -5.24 6.72 -6.89
CA GLN A 197 -5.35 5.42 -6.22
C GLN A 197 -6.67 5.33 -5.45
N GLN A 198 -7.38 4.22 -5.61
CA GLN A 198 -8.63 3.91 -4.92
C GLN A 198 -8.43 2.89 -3.81
N GLN A 199 -9.28 2.91 -2.78
CA GLN A 199 -9.23 1.97 -1.64
C GLN A 199 -9.37 0.48 -2.02
N TYR A 200 -9.77 0.20 -3.27
CA TYR A 200 -9.93 -1.15 -3.82
C TYR A 200 -8.85 -1.49 -4.86
N ASN A 201 -7.65 -0.90 -4.74
CA ASN A 201 -6.45 -1.23 -5.52
C ASN A 201 -6.59 -1.03 -7.04
N TYR A 202 -7.36 -0.03 -7.47
CA TYR A 202 -7.34 0.47 -8.83
C TYR A 202 -6.83 1.91 -8.86
N TYR A 203 -6.18 2.26 -9.97
CA TYR A 203 -5.68 3.59 -10.25
C TYR A 203 -6.49 4.19 -11.40
N ILE A 204 -7.11 5.35 -11.19
CA ILE A 204 -8.11 5.93 -12.09
C ILE A 204 -7.56 7.10 -12.88
N GLN A 205 -7.90 7.13 -14.17
CA GLN A 205 -7.87 8.31 -15.03
C GLN A 205 -9.28 8.60 -15.51
N ALA A 206 -9.91 9.62 -14.91
CA ALA A 206 -11.29 10.01 -15.20
C ALA A 206 -11.45 10.86 -16.45
N ASN A 207 -10.37 11.55 -16.89
CA ASN A 207 -10.43 12.55 -17.94
C ASN A 207 -9.85 12.03 -19.25
N SER A 208 -10.66 11.28 -20.01
CA SER A 208 -10.35 10.83 -21.37
C SER A 208 -8.93 10.28 -21.53
N PRO A 209 -8.60 9.10 -21.00
CA PRO A 209 -7.26 8.50 -21.13
C PRO A 209 -6.82 8.33 -22.58
N GLY A 210 -7.76 8.24 -23.52
CA GLY A 210 -7.54 7.92 -24.93
C GLY A 210 -7.77 6.44 -25.21
N PRO A 211 -7.65 6.04 -26.49
CA PRO A 211 -7.93 4.66 -26.90
C PRO A 211 -6.81 3.65 -26.58
N GLY A 212 -5.65 4.15 -26.08
CA GLY A 212 -4.44 3.34 -25.98
C GLY A 212 -3.73 3.17 -27.34
N PRO A 213 -2.67 2.35 -27.44
CA PRO A 213 -2.01 1.72 -26.29
C PRO A 213 -1.36 2.77 -25.37
N PHE A 214 -1.24 2.41 -24.08
CA PHE A 214 -0.72 3.31 -23.06
C PHE A 214 0.76 3.08 -22.77
N THR A 215 1.40 4.13 -22.25
CA THR A 215 2.69 4.03 -21.57
C THR A 215 2.48 4.42 -20.11
N PHE A 216 2.79 3.50 -19.21
CA PHE A 216 2.73 3.72 -17.77
C PHE A 216 4.13 3.81 -17.18
N ARG A 217 4.31 4.69 -16.19
CA ARG A 217 5.44 4.65 -15.27
C ARG A 217 4.92 4.22 -13.91
N VAL A 218 5.47 3.12 -13.39
CA VAL A 218 5.10 2.55 -12.10
C VAL A 218 6.25 2.76 -11.14
N THR A 219 5.96 3.33 -9.97
CA THR A 219 6.95 3.54 -8.90
C THR A 219 6.62 2.60 -7.73
N ALA A 220 7.58 1.80 -7.30
CA ALA A 220 7.49 0.97 -6.11
C ALA A 220 7.76 1.78 -4.84
N VAL A 221 7.40 1.24 -3.67
CA VAL A 221 7.58 1.88 -2.35
C VAL A 221 9.04 2.19 -2.00
N ASN A 222 10.00 1.47 -2.58
CA ASN A 222 11.43 1.72 -2.42
C ASN A 222 12.02 2.71 -3.44
N GLY A 223 11.18 3.34 -4.28
CA GLY A 223 11.56 4.33 -5.28
C GLY A 223 12.02 3.74 -6.63
N GLN A 224 12.11 2.42 -6.79
CA GLN A 224 12.36 1.81 -8.09
C GLN A 224 11.24 2.17 -9.07
N GLN A 225 11.58 2.33 -10.36
CA GLN A 225 10.62 2.66 -11.40
C GLN A 225 10.71 1.69 -12.57
N LEU A 226 9.55 1.34 -13.12
CA LEU A 226 9.39 0.66 -14.40
C LEU A 226 8.64 1.57 -15.36
N THR A 227 9.00 1.50 -16.66
CA THR A 227 8.23 2.14 -17.72
C THR A 227 7.77 1.08 -18.71
N GLU A 228 6.46 0.87 -18.78
CA GLU A 228 5.81 -0.11 -19.64
C GLU A 228 5.08 0.59 -20.77
N SER A 229 5.49 0.33 -22.00
CA SER A 229 4.90 0.94 -23.20
C SER A 229 4.09 -0.08 -23.99
N GLY A 230 3.14 0.42 -24.79
CA GLY A 230 2.33 -0.46 -25.64
C GLY A 230 1.26 -1.25 -24.90
N VAL A 231 0.90 -0.85 -23.68
CA VAL A 231 -0.14 -1.53 -22.89
C VAL A 231 -1.50 -1.28 -23.53
N ALA A 232 -2.07 -2.31 -24.15
CA ALA A 232 -3.36 -2.22 -24.84
C ALA A 232 -4.52 -2.01 -23.85
N LEU A 233 -5.48 -1.16 -24.22
CA LEU A 233 -6.73 -1.01 -23.47
C LEU A 233 -7.63 -2.24 -23.70
N MET A 234 -7.66 -3.14 -22.74
CA MET A 234 -8.44 -4.39 -22.80
C MET A 234 -9.29 -4.53 -21.53
N PRO A 235 -10.53 -4.00 -21.50
CA PRO A 235 -11.40 -4.10 -20.33
C PRO A 235 -11.61 -5.55 -19.89
N SER A 236 -11.62 -5.79 -18.59
CA SER A 236 -11.74 -7.11 -17.95
C SER A 236 -10.64 -8.12 -18.27
N ALA A 237 -9.63 -7.74 -19.06
CA ALA A 237 -8.49 -8.60 -19.37
C ALA A 237 -7.23 -8.24 -18.60
N VAL A 238 -6.28 -9.16 -18.55
CA VAL A 238 -4.92 -8.95 -18.04
C VAL A 238 -3.98 -8.81 -19.23
N VAL A 239 -3.26 -7.68 -19.29
CA VAL A 239 -2.24 -7.39 -20.29
C VAL A 239 -0.86 -7.55 -19.65
N GLN A 240 -0.01 -8.40 -20.23
CA GLN A 240 1.35 -8.61 -19.72
C GLN A 240 2.24 -7.40 -20.02
N GLY A 241 3.04 -7.02 -19.03
CA GLY A 241 4.15 -6.11 -19.21
C GLY A 241 5.40 -6.82 -19.74
N THR A 242 6.54 -6.16 -19.64
CA THR A 242 7.83 -6.68 -20.13
C THR A 242 8.90 -6.71 -19.03
N GLN A 243 8.70 -6.01 -17.94
CA GLN A 243 9.68 -5.78 -16.88
C GLN A 243 9.18 -6.27 -15.51
N GLN A 244 10.11 -6.38 -14.55
CA GLN A 244 9.83 -6.67 -13.15
C GLN A 244 10.76 -5.86 -12.26
N PHE A 245 10.31 -5.49 -11.06
CA PHE A 245 11.15 -4.87 -10.03
C PHE A 245 12.25 -5.84 -9.55
N GLN A 246 13.38 -5.28 -9.16
CA GLN A 246 14.55 -6.01 -8.68
C GLN A 246 14.50 -6.26 -7.16
#